data_3813d19873fc79ad8e7b5101ef28b38f
#
_entry.id   3813d19873fc79ad8e7b5101ef28b38f
#
_cell.length_a   1.000
_cell.length_b   1.000
_cell.length_c   1.000
_cell.angle_alpha   90.00
_cell.angle_beta   90.00
_cell.angle_gamma   90.00
#
_symmetry.space_group_name_H-M   'P 1'
#
loop_
_entity.id
_entity.type
_entity.pdbx_description
1 polymer ?
#
loop_
_entity_poly.entity_id
_entity_poly.type
_entity_poly.pdbx_seq_one_letter_code
_entity_poly.pdbx_strand_id
1 'polypeptide(L)'
;MNEHEKSRRDFLKLMGAIAVASQFQGMLSEAVAAEVVNIDPTDRVFIANEDSNTISVIDPNSNTIESTINLTSFDEDPRPPFRFVTGGVMPTHAAMIHKPLYHGCIDAHGVVPSPDGRMLATSGRGSSNIYLIDTVKKKVIGNVPNPFASPATNSERISSGILVGREPHEPTFSRNGKELWVALRGEDRIAILDVDLAKKQAGGVEAKAIRRFIDTINGPAQVWFNAKGTLAFVASQKVSKLDVLKVNQGKGGYSKPQRLVTIDISPQDKAGFTPFLKTSPDGKEAWLSHKLSDAVSSRSTTEPFDLLDTVSLGKLARPNHLEFVENANGKVIYVSLARVDDGGPRGAASSRISIIDSSAPQGQRKVIGTFFSHGREAHGLWTNPANNLLYISHEQDELPGTSNEGQTVASAFDVSDPFKPEFISQIPLGSLKLPSGELRNKKSINLVYVRPGHKGQTA
;
A
#
# COMPACT_ATOMS: atom_id res chain seq x y z
N MET A 1 14.17 36.75 58.78
CA MET A 1 13.59 37.12 57.47
C MET A 1 12.07 36.98 57.59
N ASN A 2 11.37 38.11 57.61
CA ASN A 2 9.93 38.18 57.95
C ASN A 2 9.05 37.65 56.79
N GLU A 3 7.95 36.99 57.10
CA GLU A 3 7.00 36.46 56.14
C GLU A 3 6.51 37.51 55.12
N HIS A 4 6.51 38.75 55.48
CA HIS A 4 6.17 39.88 54.61
C HIS A 4 7.19 40.12 53.48
N GLU A 5 8.47 39.78 53.64
CA GLU A 5 9.49 39.93 52.60
C GLU A 5 9.45 38.76 51.60
N LYS A 6 9.02 37.60 52.06
CA LYS A 6 8.84 36.42 51.18
C LYS A 6 7.64 36.61 50.24
N SER A 7 6.54 37.12 50.77
CA SER A 7 5.32 37.42 49.96
C SER A 7 5.54 38.52 48.89
N ARG A 8 6.37 39.53 49.20
CA ARG A 8 6.72 40.59 48.27
C ARG A 8 7.63 40.12 47.12
N ARG A 9 8.56 39.20 47.42
CA ARG A 9 9.44 38.55 46.42
C ARG A 9 8.66 37.64 45.49
N ASP A 10 7.68 36.88 45.98
CA ASP A 10 6.88 35.97 45.21
C ASP A 10 5.86 36.73 44.33
N PHE A 11 5.34 37.86 44.82
CA PHE A 11 4.51 38.78 44.04
C PHE A 11 5.27 39.48 42.90
N LEU A 12 6.52 39.90 43.15
CA LEU A 12 7.36 40.49 42.11
C LEU A 12 7.86 39.47 41.07
N LYS A 13 8.03 38.21 41.46
CA LYS A 13 8.29 37.11 40.49
C LYS A 13 7.07 36.81 39.65
N LEU A 14 5.84 36.87 40.22
CA LEU A 14 4.59 36.66 39.47
C LEU A 14 4.32 37.79 38.50
N MET A 15 4.58 39.06 38.89
CA MET A 15 4.44 40.21 38.01
C MET A 15 5.51 40.24 36.90
N GLY A 16 6.72 39.78 37.18
CA GLY A 16 7.78 39.61 36.17
C GLY A 16 7.41 38.53 35.13
N ALA A 17 6.78 37.45 35.56
CA ALA A 17 6.31 36.36 34.67
C ALA A 17 5.11 36.85 33.81
N ILE A 18 4.21 37.70 34.34
CA ILE A 18 3.08 38.27 33.59
C ILE A 18 3.56 39.32 32.58
N ALA A 19 4.58 40.11 32.90
CA ALA A 19 5.17 41.09 31.96
C ALA A 19 5.93 40.44 30.82
N VAL A 20 6.60 39.33 31.06
CA VAL A 20 7.26 38.52 30.01
C VAL A 20 6.22 37.79 29.15
N ALA A 21 5.12 37.28 29.73
CA ALA A 21 4.02 36.67 28.98
C ALA A 21 3.29 37.66 28.09
N SER A 22 3.14 38.93 28.48
CA SER A 22 2.49 39.95 27.64
C SER A 22 3.36 40.49 26.49
N GLN A 23 4.69 40.44 26.62
CA GLN A 23 5.60 40.70 25.48
C GLN A 23 5.70 39.55 24.51
N PHE A 24 5.49 38.30 24.96
CA PHE A 24 5.40 37.14 24.07
C PHE A 24 4.05 36.99 23.36
N GLN A 25 2.96 37.55 23.89
CA GLN A 25 1.66 37.55 23.21
C GLN A 25 1.62 38.50 21.98
N GLY A 26 2.51 39.45 21.87
CA GLY A 26 2.66 40.27 20.67
C GLY A 26 3.47 39.65 19.53
N MET A 27 4.17 38.54 19.78
CA MET A 27 4.91 37.76 18.77
C MET A 27 4.27 36.41 18.40
N LEU A 28 3.10 36.11 19.01
CA LEU A 28 2.35 34.86 18.76
C LEU A 28 1.16 35.06 17.80
N SER A 29 1.10 36.18 17.09
CA SER A 29 0.06 36.38 16.10
C SER A 29 0.55 36.10 14.69
N GLU A 30 1.02 34.86 14.44
CA GLU A 30 1.04 34.20 13.15
C GLU A 30 1.58 32.76 13.29
N ALA A 31 1.38 32.12 14.43
CA ALA A 31 1.32 30.68 14.43
C ALA A 31 -0.01 30.31 13.76
N VAL A 32 0.00 30.09 12.47
CA VAL A 32 -1.05 29.30 11.81
C VAL A 32 -1.20 28.07 12.71
N ALA A 33 -2.37 27.95 13.34
CA ALA A 33 -2.67 26.76 14.13
C ALA A 33 -2.45 25.59 13.17
N ALA A 34 -1.43 24.78 13.41
CA ALA A 34 -1.22 23.56 12.67
C ALA A 34 -2.56 22.82 12.77
N GLU A 35 -3.19 22.60 11.64
CA GLU A 35 -4.49 21.94 11.58
C GLU A 35 -4.27 20.59 12.25
N VAL A 36 -4.89 20.37 13.42
CA VAL A 36 -4.69 19.13 14.18
C VAL A 36 -5.14 18.01 13.26
N VAL A 37 -4.19 17.18 12.85
CA VAL A 37 -4.46 16.03 11.98
C VAL A 37 -5.52 15.18 12.69
N ASN A 38 -6.75 15.26 12.21
CA ASN A 38 -7.87 14.53 12.82
C ASN A 38 -7.86 13.09 12.33
N ILE A 39 -7.24 12.20 13.10
CA ILE A 39 -7.20 10.76 12.86
C ILE A 39 -8.43 10.13 13.50
N ASP A 40 -9.23 9.42 12.70
CA ASP A 40 -10.35 8.66 13.24
C ASP A 40 -9.81 7.49 14.09
N PRO A 41 -10.35 7.23 15.29
CA PRO A 41 -9.90 6.12 16.14
C PRO A 41 -9.95 4.74 15.46
N THR A 42 -10.75 4.59 14.41
CA THR A 42 -10.87 3.34 13.65
C THR A 42 -9.88 3.23 12.49
N ASP A 43 -9.15 4.31 12.17
CA ASP A 43 -8.15 4.32 11.11
C ASP A 43 -7.02 3.33 11.37
N ARG A 44 -6.60 2.61 10.35
CA ARG A 44 -5.44 1.69 10.40
C ARG A 44 -4.67 1.71 9.10
N VAL A 45 -3.36 1.47 9.22
CA VAL A 45 -2.50 1.21 8.07
C VAL A 45 -2.18 -0.27 8.03
N PHE A 46 -2.44 -0.90 6.89
CA PHE A 46 -2.16 -2.32 6.66
C PHE A 46 -1.02 -2.44 5.67
N ILE A 47 -0.01 -3.24 6.02
CA ILE A 47 1.22 -3.40 5.24
C ILE A 47 1.43 -4.87 4.91
N ALA A 48 1.55 -5.21 3.63
CA ALA A 48 1.89 -6.55 3.17
C ALA A 48 3.40 -6.78 3.30
N ASN A 49 3.77 -7.83 4.07
CA ASN A 49 5.15 -8.23 4.28
C ASN A 49 5.43 -9.53 3.53
N GLU A 50 6.11 -9.40 2.40
CA GLU A 50 6.29 -10.47 1.42
C GLU A 50 7.05 -11.66 1.99
N ASP A 51 8.21 -11.41 2.62
CA ASP A 51 9.09 -12.47 3.10
C ASP A 51 8.61 -13.17 4.38
N SER A 52 7.69 -12.56 5.13
CA SER A 52 7.13 -13.14 6.37
C SER A 52 5.70 -13.68 6.21
N ASN A 53 5.06 -13.46 5.06
CA ASN A 53 3.67 -13.89 4.81
C ASN A 53 2.68 -13.30 5.83
N THR A 54 2.88 -12.05 6.20
CA THR A 54 2.09 -11.37 7.22
C THR A 54 1.55 -10.04 6.70
N ILE A 55 0.55 -9.52 7.41
CA ILE A 55 0.10 -8.13 7.25
C ILE A 55 0.32 -7.42 8.60
N SER A 56 1.18 -6.43 8.62
CA SER A 56 1.33 -5.54 9.78
C SER A 56 0.19 -4.54 9.84
N VAL A 57 -0.31 -4.26 11.03
CA VAL A 57 -1.37 -3.27 11.28
C VAL A 57 -0.82 -2.18 12.19
N ILE A 58 -0.75 -0.96 11.69
CA ILE A 58 -0.32 0.23 12.44
C ILE A 58 -1.55 1.00 12.91
N ASP A 59 -1.52 1.44 14.17
CA ASP A 59 -2.41 2.49 14.66
C ASP A 59 -1.79 3.86 14.36
N PRO A 60 -2.41 4.66 13.47
CA PRO A 60 -1.87 5.97 13.10
C PRO A 60 -1.94 7.01 14.22
N ASN A 61 -2.75 6.80 15.26
CA ASN A 61 -2.78 7.70 16.42
C ASN A 61 -1.51 7.63 17.26
N SER A 62 -0.91 6.45 17.36
CA SER A 62 0.33 6.21 18.11
C SER A 62 1.55 6.00 17.23
N ASN A 63 1.36 5.78 15.93
CA ASN A 63 2.40 5.35 14.99
C ASN A 63 3.17 4.11 15.49
N THR A 64 2.44 3.13 16.00
CA THR A 64 2.99 1.85 16.47
C THR A 64 2.25 0.66 15.86
N ILE A 65 2.90 -0.50 15.87
CA ILE A 65 2.26 -1.75 15.48
C ILE A 65 1.21 -2.13 16.52
N GLU A 66 -0.04 -2.21 16.11
CA GLU A 66 -1.14 -2.70 16.94
C GLU A 66 -1.21 -4.22 16.91
N SER A 67 -1.07 -4.81 15.72
CA SER A 67 -1.12 -6.26 15.53
C SER A 67 -0.44 -6.71 14.25
N THR A 68 -0.21 -8.01 14.13
CA THR A 68 0.26 -8.66 12.90
C THR A 68 -0.70 -9.80 12.55
N ILE A 69 -1.20 -9.80 11.33
CA ILE A 69 -2.07 -10.85 10.79
C ILE A 69 -1.19 -11.90 10.12
N ASN A 70 -1.18 -13.10 10.62
CA ASN A 70 -0.50 -14.24 10.01
C ASN A 70 -1.38 -14.83 8.90
N LEU A 71 -0.85 -14.92 7.68
CA LEU A 71 -1.54 -15.56 6.55
C LEU A 71 -1.24 -17.06 6.47
N THR A 72 -0.30 -17.55 7.26
CA THR A 72 0.06 -18.96 7.37
C THR A 72 -0.47 -19.56 8.67
N SER A 73 -0.50 -20.88 8.74
CA SER A 73 -0.84 -21.61 9.96
C SER A 73 0.35 -22.43 10.47
N PHE A 74 1.57 -22.09 10.09
CA PHE A 74 2.76 -22.90 10.36
C PHE A 74 2.96 -23.19 11.85
N ASP A 75 2.67 -22.20 12.67
CA ASP A 75 2.96 -22.30 14.09
C ASP A 75 1.80 -22.84 14.92
N GLU A 76 0.66 -22.98 14.29
CA GLU A 76 -0.50 -23.66 14.89
C GLU A 76 -0.47 -25.18 14.65
N ASP A 77 0.42 -25.64 13.76
CA ASP A 77 0.58 -27.05 13.41
C ASP A 77 2.08 -27.42 13.32
N PRO A 78 2.59 -28.30 14.20
CA PRO A 78 3.99 -28.71 14.23
C PRO A 78 4.44 -29.55 13.03
N ARG A 79 3.53 -29.88 12.11
CA ARG A 79 3.86 -30.66 10.91
C ARG A 79 4.69 -29.83 9.90
N PRO A 80 5.37 -30.46 8.94
CA PRO A 80 6.18 -29.76 7.96
C PRO A 80 5.42 -28.67 7.19
N PRO A 81 6.03 -27.50 6.94
CA PRO A 81 5.36 -26.29 6.45
C PRO A 81 4.75 -26.41 5.06
N PHE A 82 5.28 -27.29 4.20
CA PHE A 82 4.78 -27.47 2.82
C PHE A 82 3.30 -27.92 2.72
N ARG A 83 2.67 -28.32 3.82
CA ARG A 83 1.27 -28.73 3.85
C ARG A 83 0.28 -27.57 3.92
N PHE A 84 0.77 -26.38 4.19
CA PHE A 84 -0.05 -25.21 4.42
C PHE A 84 -0.14 -24.26 3.23
N VAL A 85 0.42 -24.63 2.09
CA VAL A 85 0.16 -23.92 0.85
C VAL A 85 -1.26 -24.21 0.43
N THR A 86 -2.17 -23.30 0.77
CA THR A 86 -3.55 -23.40 0.32
C THR A 86 -3.58 -23.35 -1.21
N GLY A 87 -4.14 -24.39 -1.82
CA GLY A 87 -4.22 -24.50 -3.27
C GLY A 87 -3.18 -25.42 -3.92
N GLY A 88 -2.17 -25.90 -3.19
CA GLY A 88 -1.21 -26.90 -3.66
C GLY A 88 -0.41 -26.52 -4.91
N VAL A 89 -0.35 -25.25 -5.24
CA VAL A 89 0.38 -24.73 -6.40
C VAL A 89 1.81 -24.43 -5.98
N MET A 90 2.77 -24.99 -6.71
CA MET A 90 4.19 -24.68 -6.49
C MET A 90 4.47 -23.19 -6.70
N PRO A 91 5.29 -22.60 -5.85
CA PRO A 91 5.70 -21.21 -6.01
C PRO A 91 6.33 -20.99 -7.39
N THR A 92 5.87 -19.98 -8.09
CA THR A 92 6.37 -19.64 -9.44
C THR A 92 7.36 -18.48 -9.43
N HIS A 93 7.51 -17.81 -8.29
CA HIS A 93 8.39 -16.65 -8.16
C HIS A 93 9.85 -17.09 -8.00
N ALA A 94 10.75 -16.57 -8.85
CA ALA A 94 12.16 -16.98 -8.87
C ALA A 94 12.89 -16.78 -7.53
N ALA A 95 12.52 -15.75 -6.75
CA ALA A 95 13.09 -15.49 -5.44
C ALA A 95 12.83 -16.64 -4.44
N MET A 96 11.80 -17.44 -4.65
CA MET A 96 11.41 -18.54 -3.77
C MET A 96 12.22 -19.79 -4.02
N ILE A 97 12.73 -19.99 -5.25
CA ILE A 97 13.59 -21.12 -5.61
C ILE A 97 14.89 -21.10 -4.82
N HIS A 98 15.36 -19.90 -4.46
CA HIS A 98 16.62 -19.69 -3.73
C HIS A 98 16.45 -19.57 -2.22
N LYS A 99 15.23 -19.71 -1.70
CA LYS A 99 14.93 -19.60 -0.27
C LYS A 99 14.35 -20.92 0.25
N PRO A 100 15.17 -21.93 0.54
CA PRO A 100 14.69 -23.27 0.92
C PRO A 100 13.83 -23.31 2.19
N LEU A 101 13.86 -22.24 3.01
CA LEU A 101 13.01 -22.10 4.20
C LEU A 101 11.58 -21.60 3.86
N TYR A 102 11.33 -21.24 2.61
CA TYR A 102 10.03 -20.75 2.16
C TYR A 102 9.19 -21.83 1.44
N HIS A 103 9.35 -23.06 1.82
CA HIS A 103 8.45 -24.11 1.34
C HIS A 103 7.01 -23.73 1.68
N GLY A 104 6.21 -23.50 0.66
CA GLY A 104 4.84 -23.05 0.83
C GLY A 104 4.68 -21.57 1.15
N CYS A 105 5.65 -20.74 0.81
CA CYS A 105 5.57 -19.28 0.96
C CYS A 105 4.36 -18.70 0.23
N ILE A 106 3.62 -17.84 0.92
CA ILE A 106 2.49 -17.12 0.36
C ILE A 106 2.99 -15.97 -0.50
N ASP A 107 4.08 -15.33 -0.07
CA ASP A 107 4.65 -14.17 -0.77
C ASP A 107 3.61 -13.04 -0.85
N ALA A 108 3.15 -12.55 0.32
CA ALA A 108 2.11 -11.53 0.45
C ALA A 108 2.56 -10.21 -0.21
N HIS A 109 1.86 -9.79 -1.27
CA HIS A 109 2.35 -8.70 -2.13
C HIS A 109 1.39 -7.52 -2.22
N GLY A 110 0.40 -7.60 -3.09
CA GLY A 110 -0.58 -6.53 -3.25
C GLY A 110 -1.58 -6.50 -2.11
N VAL A 111 -1.94 -5.32 -1.65
CA VAL A 111 -3.03 -5.11 -0.69
C VAL A 111 -3.88 -3.93 -1.12
N VAL A 112 -5.21 -4.11 -1.13
CA VAL A 112 -6.15 -3.07 -1.55
C VAL A 112 -7.40 -3.09 -0.69
N PRO A 113 -7.97 -1.91 -0.29
CA PRO A 113 -9.21 -1.85 0.45
C PRO A 113 -10.43 -1.99 -0.48
N SER A 114 -11.51 -2.56 0.05
CA SER A 114 -12.83 -2.42 -0.55
C SER A 114 -13.28 -0.95 -0.57
N PRO A 115 -14.22 -0.56 -1.45
CA PRO A 115 -14.66 0.84 -1.54
C PRO A 115 -15.20 1.43 -0.24
N ASP A 116 -15.66 0.60 0.70
CA ASP A 116 -16.13 0.98 2.03
C ASP A 116 -15.09 0.77 3.14
N GLY A 117 -13.88 0.33 2.79
CA GLY A 117 -12.78 0.07 3.72
C GLY A 117 -13.01 -1.04 4.75
N ARG A 118 -14.12 -1.78 4.68
CA ARG A 118 -14.42 -2.84 5.67
C ARG A 118 -13.71 -4.16 5.39
N MET A 119 -13.13 -4.29 4.22
CA MET A 119 -12.41 -5.46 3.79
C MET A 119 -11.14 -5.07 3.02
N LEU A 120 -10.11 -5.92 3.12
CA LEU A 120 -8.96 -5.88 2.22
C LEU A 120 -8.92 -7.16 1.40
N ALA A 121 -8.35 -7.06 0.22
CA ALA A 121 -7.84 -8.20 -0.52
C ALA A 121 -6.32 -8.10 -0.58
N THR A 122 -5.62 -9.21 -0.32
CA THR A 122 -4.18 -9.31 -0.48
C THR A 122 -3.82 -10.52 -1.33
N SER A 123 -2.83 -10.34 -2.20
CA SER A 123 -2.34 -11.42 -3.07
C SER A 123 -1.25 -12.22 -2.39
N GLY A 124 -1.33 -13.55 -2.53
CA GLY A 124 -0.24 -14.47 -2.26
C GLY A 124 0.38 -14.89 -3.59
N ARG A 125 1.42 -14.19 -4.03
CA ARG A 125 2.06 -14.45 -5.34
C ARG A 125 2.57 -15.87 -5.46
N GLY A 126 3.23 -16.35 -4.40
CA GLY A 126 3.81 -17.67 -4.35
C GLY A 126 2.78 -18.80 -4.21
N SER A 127 1.70 -18.56 -3.48
CA SER A 127 0.65 -19.54 -3.25
C SER A 127 -0.48 -19.52 -4.28
N SER A 128 -0.45 -18.56 -5.22
CA SER A 128 -1.50 -18.40 -6.25
C SER A 128 -2.89 -18.08 -5.69
N ASN A 129 -2.94 -17.48 -4.50
CA ASN A 129 -4.18 -17.22 -3.78
C ASN A 129 -4.45 -15.72 -3.57
N ILE A 130 -5.71 -15.43 -3.30
CA ILE A 130 -6.14 -14.16 -2.70
C ILE A 130 -6.67 -14.44 -1.30
N TYR A 131 -6.27 -13.62 -0.34
CA TYR A 131 -6.78 -13.63 1.03
C TYR A 131 -7.66 -12.40 1.22
N LEU A 132 -8.82 -12.60 1.86
CA LEU A 132 -9.71 -11.51 2.26
C LEU A 132 -9.51 -11.24 3.76
N ILE A 133 -9.44 -9.99 4.14
CA ILE A 133 -9.19 -9.56 5.52
C ILE A 133 -10.33 -8.64 5.97
N ASP A 134 -10.92 -8.93 7.12
CA ASP A 134 -11.83 -8.02 7.82
C ASP A 134 -10.99 -6.95 8.52
N THR A 135 -11.15 -5.69 8.11
CA THR A 135 -10.33 -4.57 8.62
C THR A 135 -10.68 -4.17 10.05
N VAL A 136 -11.92 -4.39 10.46
CA VAL A 136 -12.39 -4.08 11.82
C VAL A 136 -11.89 -5.14 12.80
N LYS A 137 -12.03 -6.42 12.43
CA LYS A 137 -11.58 -7.55 13.25
C LYS A 137 -10.07 -7.79 13.13
N LYS A 138 -9.43 -7.25 12.10
CA LYS A 138 -8.00 -7.44 11.79
C LYS A 138 -7.63 -8.92 11.69
N LYS A 139 -8.45 -9.64 10.93
CA LYS A 139 -8.34 -11.11 10.76
C LYS A 139 -8.65 -11.52 9.33
N VAL A 140 -8.04 -12.62 8.89
CA VAL A 140 -8.41 -13.26 7.62
C VAL A 140 -9.86 -13.71 7.69
N ILE A 141 -10.65 -13.34 6.69
CA ILE A 141 -12.00 -13.85 6.51
C ILE A 141 -11.90 -15.31 6.07
N GLY A 142 -12.61 -16.19 6.77
CA GLY A 142 -12.62 -17.61 6.42
C GLY A 142 -11.48 -18.39 7.03
N ASN A 143 -11.08 -18.05 8.25
CA ASN A 143 -10.29 -18.94 9.08
C ASN A 143 -11.09 -20.21 9.36
N VAL A 144 -10.81 -21.27 8.59
CA VAL A 144 -11.56 -22.55 8.60
C VAL A 144 -10.88 -23.60 9.48
N PRO A 145 -11.58 -24.64 9.94
CA PRO A 145 -10.95 -25.77 10.62
C PRO A 145 -9.87 -26.38 9.74
N ASN A 146 -8.73 -26.71 10.33
CA ASN A 146 -7.64 -27.36 9.60
C ASN A 146 -8.06 -28.79 9.26
N PRO A 147 -8.22 -29.15 7.97
CA PRO A 147 -8.63 -30.49 7.58
C PRO A 147 -7.57 -31.57 7.87
N PHE A 148 -6.34 -31.13 8.18
CA PHE A 148 -5.23 -32.01 8.50
C PHE A 148 -4.89 -32.02 10.00
N ALA A 149 -5.69 -31.31 10.84
CA ALA A 149 -5.51 -31.34 12.28
C ALA A 149 -5.66 -32.77 12.81
N SER A 150 -4.77 -33.15 13.72
CA SER A 150 -4.95 -34.45 14.42
C SER A 150 -6.18 -34.35 15.34
N PRO A 151 -6.80 -35.48 15.72
CA PRO A 151 -7.88 -35.49 16.71
C PRO A 151 -7.50 -34.80 18.05
N ALA A 152 -6.20 -34.75 18.38
CA ALA A 152 -5.68 -34.09 19.57
C ALA A 152 -5.61 -32.55 19.43
N THR A 153 -5.63 -32.01 18.17
CA THR A 153 -5.49 -30.58 17.86
C THR A 153 -6.73 -30.03 17.12
N ASN A 154 -7.88 -30.59 17.39
CA ASN A 154 -9.15 -30.34 16.68
C ASN A 154 -9.64 -28.88 16.72
N SER A 155 -9.00 -28.01 17.51
CA SER A 155 -9.30 -26.58 17.60
C SER A 155 -8.52 -25.71 16.62
N GLU A 156 -7.56 -26.28 15.91
CA GLU A 156 -6.72 -25.54 14.97
C GLU A 156 -7.49 -25.08 13.75
N ARG A 157 -7.27 -23.84 13.40
CA ARG A 157 -7.85 -23.21 12.22
C ARG A 157 -6.74 -22.75 11.29
N ILE A 158 -6.99 -22.81 9.99
CA ILE A 158 -6.07 -22.31 8.97
C ILE A 158 -6.66 -21.11 8.25
N SER A 159 -5.81 -20.18 7.87
CA SER A 159 -6.19 -19.08 6.98
C SER A 159 -6.53 -19.63 5.61
N SER A 160 -7.71 -19.30 5.09
CA SER A 160 -8.18 -19.79 3.80
C SER A 160 -7.95 -18.76 2.70
N GLY A 161 -7.10 -19.12 1.74
CA GLY A 161 -6.92 -18.37 0.50
C GLY A 161 -7.81 -18.90 -0.62
N ILE A 162 -8.21 -18.03 -1.53
CA ILE A 162 -8.98 -18.38 -2.73
C ILE A 162 -8.00 -18.56 -3.87
N LEU A 163 -7.87 -19.78 -4.39
CA LEU A 163 -7.03 -20.05 -5.55
C LEU A 163 -7.54 -19.30 -6.78
N VAL A 164 -6.70 -18.47 -7.38
CA VAL A 164 -7.08 -17.61 -8.51
C VAL A 164 -6.26 -17.89 -9.77
N GLY A 165 -5.02 -18.32 -9.64
CA GLY A 165 -4.09 -18.57 -10.74
C GLY A 165 -2.68 -18.09 -10.40
N ARG A 166 -1.72 -18.34 -11.28
CA ARG A 166 -0.29 -18.15 -11.02
C ARG A 166 0.10 -16.68 -10.90
N GLU A 167 0.93 -16.40 -9.89
CA GLU A 167 1.48 -15.07 -9.62
C GLU A 167 0.42 -13.96 -9.60
N PRO A 168 -0.62 -14.03 -8.73
CA PRO A 168 -1.52 -12.91 -8.55
C PRO A 168 -0.71 -11.74 -7.99
N HIS A 169 -0.69 -10.60 -8.71
CA HIS A 169 0.17 -9.48 -8.34
C HIS A 169 -0.61 -8.43 -7.54
N GLU A 170 -1.46 -7.65 -8.20
CA GLU A 170 -2.28 -6.64 -7.52
C GLU A 170 -3.77 -6.97 -7.68
N PRO A 171 -4.50 -7.18 -6.58
CA PRO A 171 -5.95 -7.20 -6.60
C PRO A 171 -6.51 -5.77 -6.66
N THR A 172 -7.71 -5.58 -7.21
CA THR A 172 -8.39 -4.28 -7.19
C THR A 172 -9.91 -4.50 -7.16
N PHE A 173 -10.60 -3.85 -6.22
CA PHE A 173 -12.06 -3.90 -6.18
C PHE A 173 -12.67 -3.02 -7.25
N SER A 174 -13.75 -3.50 -7.89
CA SER A 174 -14.61 -2.65 -8.70
C SER A 174 -15.19 -1.51 -7.85
N ARG A 175 -15.45 -0.35 -8.46
CA ARG A 175 -15.93 0.85 -7.73
C ARG A 175 -17.21 0.64 -6.95
N ASN A 176 -18.03 -0.32 -7.35
CA ASN A 176 -19.26 -0.71 -6.63
C ASN A 176 -19.02 -1.82 -5.58
N GLY A 177 -17.80 -2.31 -5.43
CA GLY A 177 -17.43 -3.34 -4.46
C GLY A 177 -17.94 -4.76 -4.74
N LYS A 178 -18.60 -5.01 -5.87
CA LYS A 178 -19.17 -6.33 -6.18
C LYS A 178 -18.18 -7.32 -6.75
N GLU A 179 -17.15 -6.83 -7.40
CA GLU A 179 -16.14 -7.67 -8.04
C GLU A 179 -14.75 -7.32 -7.51
N LEU A 180 -13.91 -8.34 -7.44
CA LEU A 180 -12.48 -8.23 -7.22
C LEU A 180 -11.76 -8.70 -8.50
N TRP A 181 -10.96 -7.80 -9.09
CA TRP A 181 -10.17 -8.09 -10.27
C TRP A 181 -8.73 -8.33 -9.84
N VAL A 182 -8.13 -9.42 -10.31
CA VAL A 182 -6.79 -9.85 -9.92
C VAL A 182 -5.93 -10.05 -11.15
N ALA A 183 -4.86 -9.27 -11.26
CA ALA A 183 -3.86 -9.42 -12.31
C ALA A 183 -3.04 -10.70 -12.05
N LEU A 184 -3.09 -11.67 -12.97
CA LEU A 184 -2.36 -12.93 -12.91
C LEU A 184 -1.13 -12.83 -13.80
N ARG A 185 -0.02 -12.36 -13.25
CA ARG A 185 1.22 -12.08 -13.99
C ARG A 185 1.80 -13.32 -14.64
N GLY A 186 1.59 -14.50 -14.03
CA GLY A 186 2.07 -15.78 -14.54
C GLY A 186 1.18 -16.43 -15.60
N GLU A 187 0.02 -15.83 -15.92
CA GLU A 187 -0.97 -16.42 -16.83
C GLU A 187 -1.49 -15.45 -17.91
N ASP A 188 -0.94 -14.23 -17.97
CA ASP A 188 -1.29 -13.21 -18.96
C ASP A 188 -2.79 -12.87 -19.02
N ARG A 189 -3.46 -12.92 -17.88
CA ARG A 189 -4.91 -12.67 -17.77
C ARG A 189 -5.31 -12.06 -16.42
N ILE A 190 -6.54 -11.62 -16.33
CA ILE A 190 -7.18 -11.14 -15.10
C ILE A 190 -8.23 -12.16 -14.68
N ALA A 191 -8.23 -12.54 -13.40
CA ALA A 191 -9.33 -13.24 -12.77
C ALA A 191 -10.33 -12.21 -12.19
N ILE A 192 -11.62 -12.40 -12.45
CA ILE A 192 -12.70 -11.59 -11.89
C ILE A 192 -13.54 -12.43 -10.96
N LEU A 193 -13.54 -12.05 -9.69
CA LEU A 193 -14.25 -12.74 -8.62
C LEU A 193 -15.50 -11.95 -8.22
N ASP A 194 -16.55 -12.67 -7.88
CA ASP A 194 -17.69 -12.16 -7.12
C ASP A 194 -17.29 -12.07 -5.65
N VAL A 195 -17.38 -10.89 -5.06
CA VAL A 195 -16.92 -10.62 -3.69
C VAL A 195 -17.73 -11.38 -2.65
N ASP A 196 -19.04 -11.51 -2.82
CA ASP A 196 -19.89 -12.22 -1.86
C ASP A 196 -19.67 -13.74 -1.93
N LEU A 197 -19.48 -14.28 -3.13
CA LEU A 197 -19.09 -15.69 -3.30
C LEU A 197 -17.68 -15.95 -2.78
N ALA A 198 -16.75 -14.98 -2.96
CA ALA A 198 -15.40 -15.07 -2.44
C ALA A 198 -15.37 -15.17 -0.90
N LYS A 199 -16.18 -14.36 -0.19
CA LYS A 199 -16.33 -14.48 1.27
C LYS A 199 -16.88 -15.84 1.69
N LYS A 200 -17.88 -16.36 0.98
CA LYS A 200 -18.45 -17.69 1.26
C LYS A 200 -17.39 -18.77 1.05
N GLN A 201 -16.71 -18.75 -0.10
CA GLN A 201 -15.65 -19.72 -0.41
C GLN A 201 -14.51 -19.67 0.62
N ALA A 202 -14.04 -18.47 0.96
CA ALA A 202 -13.05 -18.27 2.02
C ALA A 202 -13.55 -18.81 3.38
N GLY A 203 -14.84 -18.67 3.69
CA GLY A 203 -15.48 -19.22 4.89
C GLY A 203 -15.70 -20.74 4.88
N GLY A 204 -15.19 -21.45 3.87
CA GLY A 204 -15.33 -22.92 3.78
C GLY A 204 -16.70 -23.38 3.26
N VAL A 205 -17.53 -22.47 2.76
CA VAL A 205 -18.79 -22.83 2.09
C VAL A 205 -18.49 -23.12 0.63
N GLU A 206 -19.05 -24.21 0.08
CA GLU A 206 -18.90 -24.52 -1.34
C GLU A 206 -19.47 -23.36 -2.18
N ALA A 207 -18.58 -22.65 -2.87
CA ALA A 207 -18.91 -21.54 -3.73
C ALA A 207 -17.84 -21.38 -4.79
N LYS A 208 -18.23 -20.95 -6.00
CA LYS A 208 -17.32 -20.64 -7.09
C LYS A 208 -17.19 -19.12 -7.21
N ALA A 209 -16.17 -18.55 -6.58
CA ALA A 209 -15.95 -17.11 -6.56
C ALA A 209 -15.56 -16.55 -7.93
N ILE A 210 -14.72 -17.25 -8.69
CA ILE A 210 -14.26 -16.79 -10.02
C ILE A 210 -15.41 -16.85 -11.00
N ARG A 211 -15.80 -15.68 -11.49
CA ARG A 211 -16.85 -15.52 -12.50
C ARG A 211 -16.31 -15.71 -13.91
N ARG A 212 -15.11 -15.20 -14.17
CA ARG A 212 -14.47 -15.26 -15.50
C ARG A 212 -13.00 -14.92 -15.44
N PHE A 213 -12.32 -15.26 -16.52
CA PHE A 213 -11.00 -14.74 -16.84
C PHE A 213 -11.08 -13.85 -18.07
N ILE A 214 -10.14 -12.91 -18.20
CA ILE A 214 -9.95 -12.05 -19.37
C ILE A 214 -8.49 -12.11 -19.75
N ASP A 215 -8.22 -12.47 -20.99
CA ASP A 215 -6.88 -12.41 -21.54
C ASP A 215 -6.45 -10.95 -21.72
N THR A 216 -5.23 -10.64 -21.33
CA THR A 216 -4.64 -9.30 -21.37
C THR A 216 -3.27 -9.34 -22.05
N ILE A 217 -2.57 -8.20 -22.02
CA ILE A 217 -1.14 -8.16 -22.34
C ILE A 217 -0.35 -9.10 -21.44
N ASN A 218 0.81 -9.56 -21.93
CA ASN A 218 1.69 -10.46 -21.17
C ASN A 218 2.14 -9.82 -19.87
N GLY A 219 2.09 -10.60 -18.77
CA GLY A 219 2.58 -10.19 -17.46
C GLY A 219 1.83 -9.03 -16.82
N PRO A 220 0.49 -9.05 -16.78
CA PRO A 220 -0.28 -8.00 -16.14
C PRO A 220 0.14 -7.89 -14.66
N ALA A 221 0.51 -6.67 -14.25
CA ALA A 221 0.93 -6.40 -12.87
C ALA A 221 -0.19 -5.79 -12.05
N GLN A 222 -0.90 -4.85 -12.62
CA GLN A 222 -1.95 -4.12 -11.91
C GLN A 222 -3.12 -3.79 -12.83
N VAL A 223 -4.29 -3.78 -12.26
CA VAL A 223 -5.53 -3.26 -12.84
C VAL A 223 -5.97 -2.07 -11.99
N TRP A 224 -6.33 -0.96 -12.64
CA TRP A 224 -6.92 0.18 -11.94
C TRP A 224 -8.09 0.74 -12.71
N PHE A 225 -9.17 1.10 -12.00
CA PHE A 225 -10.37 1.66 -12.62
C PHE A 225 -10.29 3.18 -12.67
N ASN A 226 -10.90 3.79 -13.70
CA ASN A 226 -11.19 5.22 -13.62
C ASN A 226 -12.20 5.50 -12.48
N ALA A 227 -12.36 6.76 -12.08
CA ALA A 227 -13.22 7.15 -10.98
C ALA A 227 -14.68 6.65 -11.13
N LYS A 228 -15.20 6.60 -12.35
CA LYS A 228 -16.56 6.10 -12.64
C LYS A 228 -16.67 4.58 -12.69
N GLY A 229 -15.58 3.84 -12.67
CA GLY A 229 -15.57 2.38 -12.82
C GLY A 229 -16.03 1.89 -14.20
N THR A 230 -15.99 2.73 -15.23
CA THR A 230 -16.41 2.39 -16.61
C THR A 230 -15.27 1.88 -17.46
N LEU A 231 -14.04 2.25 -17.12
CA LEU A 231 -12.80 1.81 -17.74
C LEU A 231 -11.89 1.18 -16.71
N ALA A 232 -11.10 0.21 -17.13
CA ALA A 232 -10.00 -0.38 -16.38
C ALA A 232 -8.74 -0.34 -17.25
N PHE A 233 -7.63 0.06 -16.62
CA PHE A 233 -6.30 0.12 -17.22
C PHE A 233 -5.46 -1.01 -16.66
N VAL A 234 -4.71 -1.71 -17.52
CA VAL A 234 -3.89 -2.87 -17.14
C VAL A 234 -2.44 -2.60 -17.51
N ALA A 235 -1.59 -2.42 -16.50
CA ALA A 235 -0.15 -2.27 -16.68
C ALA A 235 0.56 -3.63 -16.68
N SER A 236 1.73 -3.71 -17.31
CA SER A 236 2.54 -4.91 -17.43
C SER A 236 3.94 -4.74 -16.84
N GLN A 237 4.47 -5.83 -16.27
CA GLN A 237 5.87 -5.96 -15.90
C GLN A 237 6.72 -6.77 -16.91
N LYS A 238 6.13 -7.21 -18.01
CA LYS A 238 6.85 -8.02 -19.02
C LYS A 238 6.92 -7.38 -20.39
N VAL A 239 5.99 -6.50 -20.72
CA VAL A 239 5.92 -5.83 -22.02
C VAL A 239 5.60 -4.35 -21.85
N SER A 240 6.13 -3.52 -22.74
CA SER A 240 5.92 -2.06 -22.77
C SER A 240 4.55 -1.72 -23.38
N LYS A 241 3.49 -2.24 -22.79
CA LYS A 241 2.11 -2.07 -23.28
C LYS A 241 1.17 -1.77 -22.12
N LEU A 242 0.06 -1.10 -22.45
CA LEU A 242 -1.07 -0.81 -21.56
C LEU A 242 -2.36 -1.28 -22.24
N ASP A 243 -3.12 -2.16 -21.60
CA ASP A 243 -4.48 -2.47 -22.07
C ASP A 243 -5.48 -1.52 -21.44
N VAL A 244 -6.45 -1.07 -22.24
CA VAL A 244 -7.62 -0.35 -21.77
C VAL A 244 -8.85 -1.21 -22.02
N LEU A 245 -9.59 -1.50 -20.94
CA LEU A 245 -10.79 -2.33 -20.96
C LEU A 245 -12.02 -1.48 -20.67
N LYS A 246 -13.06 -1.61 -21.48
CA LYS A 246 -14.40 -1.12 -21.12
C LYS A 246 -15.03 -2.12 -20.17
N VAL A 247 -15.47 -1.66 -19.00
CA VAL A 247 -15.99 -2.54 -17.94
C VAL A 247 -17.36 -3.11 -18.30
N ASN A 248 -18.22 -2.35 -19.01
CA ASN A 248 -19.55 -2.76 -19.42
C ASN A 248 -20.37 -3.35 -18.27
N GLN A 249 -20.59 -2.55 -17.23
CA GLN A 249 -21.34 -2.98 -16.07
C GLN A 249 -22.80 -3.25 -16.43
N GLY A 250 -23.24 -4.47 -16.26
CA GLY A 250 -24.59 -4.91 -16.57
C GLY A 250 -25.56 -4.68 -15.42
N LYS A 251 -26.83 -5.06 -15.63
CA LYS A 251 -27.86 -5.11 -14.58
C LYS A 251 -27.38 -5.99 -13.44
N GLY A 252 -27.41 -5.48 -12.22
CA GLY A 252 -26.88 -6.16 -11.04
C GLY A 252 -25.46 -5.74 -10.67
N GLY A 253 -24.79 -4.90 -11.47
CA GLY A 253 -23.49 -4.29 -11.14
C GLY A 253 -22.28 -5.16 -11.45
N TYR A 254 -22.45 -6.27 -12.17
CA TYR A 254 -21.36 -7.14 -12.60
C TYR A 254 -20.88 -6.75 -14.00
N SER A 255 -19.58 -6.85 -14.22
CA SER A 255 -18.95 -6.45 -15.46
C SER A 255 -19.12 -7.48 -16.59
N LYS A 256 -19.02 -6.98 -17.84
CA LYS A 256 -18.80 -7.75 -19.08
C LYS A 256 -17.66 -7.09 -19.86
N PRO A 257 -16.42 -7.19 -19.35
CA PRO A 257 -15.34 -6.37 -19.88
C PRO A 257 -15.01 -6.74 -21.32
N GLN A 258 -14.57 -5.69 -22.04
CA GLN A 258 -14.13 -5.80 -23.42
C GLN A 258 -12.87 -4.94 -23.59
N ARG A 259 -11.83 -5.49 -24.22
CA ARG A 259 -10.66 -4.70 -24.59
C ARG A 259 -11.07 -3.66 -25.64
N LEU A 260 -10.75 -2.40 -25.36
CA LEU A 260 -10.90 -1.29 -26.31
C LEU A 260 -9.65 -1.15 -27.16
N VAL A 261 -8.49 -1.07 -26.52
CA VAL A 261 -7.21 -0.83 -27.18
C VAL A 261 -6.06 -1.38 -26.33
N THR A 262 -4.99 -1.77 -27.01
CA THR A 262 -3.67 -1.98 -26.42
C THR A 262 -2.77 -0.85 -26.91
N ILE A 263 -2.21 -0.09 -25.98
CA ILE A 263 -1.36 1.08 -26.24
C ILE A 263 0.11 0.67 -26.11
N ASP A 264 0.94 1.03 -27.07
CA ASP A 264 2.39 0.92 -26.97
C ASP A 264 2.93 2.06 -26.09
N ILE A 265 3.65 1.72 -25.01
CA ILE A 265 4.29 2.65 -24.09
C ILE A 265 5.82 2.53 -24.14
N SER A 266 6.37 1.84 -25.15
CA SER A 266 7.81 1.58 -25.29
C SER A 266 8.71 2.81 -25.26
N PRO A 267 8.30 3.99 -25.73
CA PRO A 267 9.10 5.20 -25.57
C PRO A 267 9.34 5.61 -24.12
N GLN A 268 8.39 5.30 -23.21
CA GLN A 268 8.47 5.61 -21.78
C GLN A 268 9.06 4.44 -20.99
N ASP A 269 8.81 3.20 -21.41
CA ASP A 269 9.29 2.00 -20.73
C ASP A 269 9.90 0.99 -21.69
N LYS A 270 11.07 1.28 -22.16
CA LYS A 270 11.82 0.47 -23.15
C LYS A 270 12.05 -0.97 -22.71
N ALA A 271 12.16 -1.21 -21.41
CA ALA A 271 12.42 -2.52 -20.85
C ALA A 271 11.15 -3.27 -20.46
N GLY A 272 9.99 -2.65 -20.59
CA GLY A 272 8.71 -3.30 -20.31
C GLY A 272 8.49 -3.62 -18.83
N PHE A 273 8.76 -2.66 -17.91
CA PHE A 273 8.53 -2.85 -16.49
C PHE A 273 7.77 -1.67 -15.89
N THR A 274 6.43 -1.71 -16.00
CA THR A 274 5.51 -0.75 -15.38
C THR A 274 4.86 -1.40 -14.14
N PRO A 275 5.44 -1.23 -12.94
CA PRO A 275 4.97 -1.93 -11.75
C PRO A 275 3.64 -1.41 -11.22
N PHE A 276 3.34 -0.13 -11.44
CA PHE A 276 2.20 0.53 -10.81
C PHE A 276 1.52 1.54 -11.75
N LEU A 277 0.21 1.62 -11.60
CA LEU A 277 -0.61 2.67 -12.21
C LEU A 277 -1.74 3.09 -11.26
N LYS A 278 -2.13 4.35 -11.31
CA LYS A 278 -3.26 4.92 -10.57
C LYS A 278 -3.93 6.02 -11.39
N THR A 279 -5.26 6.15 -11.31
CA THR A 279 -5.96 7.27 -11.93
C THR A 279 -5.99 8.47 -10.99
N SER A 280 -5.96 9.67 -11.56
CA SER A 280 -6.10 10.92 -10.79
C SER A 280 -7.45 10.97 -10.06
N PRO A 281 -7.57 11.70 -8.93
CA PRO A 281 -8.81 11.83 -8.18
C PRO A 281 -9.98 12.36 -8.99
N ASP A 282 -9.71 13.26 -9.95
CA ASP A 282 -10.74 13.78 -10.88
C ASP A 282 -11.09 12.79 -12.01
N GLY A 283 -10.37 11.67 -12.08
CA GLY A 283 -10.57 10.58 -13.04
C GLY A 283 -10.19 10.90 -14.49
N LYS A 284 -9.49 12.00 -14.75
CA LYS A 284 -9.14 12.41 -16.11
C LYS A 284 -7.84 11.85 -16.63
N GLU A 285 -6.96 11.42 -15.74
CA GLU A 285 -5.61 10.97 -16.06
C GLU A 285 -5.34 9.59 -15.46
N ALA A 286 -4.60 8.77 -16.18
CA ALA A 286 -3.99 7.54 -15.70
C ALA A 286 -2.47 7.74 -15.63
N TRP A 287 -1.89 7.62 -14.44
CA TRP A 287 -0.45 7.77 -14.20
C TRP A 287 0.21 6.42 -14.02
N LEU A 288 1.36 6.24 -14.67
CA LEU A 288 2.12 5.01 -14.72
C LEU A 288 3.55 5.25 -14.23
N SER A 289 4.07 4.32 -13.44
CA SER A 289 5.51 4.31 -13.09
C SER A 289 6.28 3.38 -14.04
N HIS A 290 7.46 3.82 -14.50
CA HIS A 290 8.31 3.09 -15.43
C HIS A 290 9.67 2.82 -14.76
N LYS A 291 9.76 1.67 -14.07
CA LYS A 291 10.88 1.37 -13.14
C LYS A 291 12.24 1.34 -13.84
N LEU A 292 12.32 0.81 -15.06
CA LEU A 292 13.57 0.67 -15.79
C LEU A 292 13.91 1.87 -16.68
N SER A 293 12.98 2.80 -16.83
CA SER A 293 13.17 4.05 -17.56
C SER A 293 13.30 5.27 -16.65
N ASP A 294 13.27 5.06 -15.32
CA ASP A 294 13.41 6.14 -14.33
C ASP A 294 12.44 7.31 -14.55
N ALA A 295 11.20 7.00 -14.90
CA ALA A 295 10.20 7.99 -15.27
C ALA A 295 8.80 7.61 -14.78
N VAL A 296 7.91 8.60 -14.77
CA VAL A 296 6.45 8.39 -14.74
C VAL A 296 5.84 9.04 -15.96
N SER A 297 4.69 8.55 -16.40
CA SER A 297 3.92 9.18 -17.47
C SER A 297 2.45 9.26 -17.13
N SER A 298 1.74 10.22 -17.71
CA SER A 298 0.29 10.32 -17.62
C SER A 298 -0.36 10.23 -18.99
N ARG A 299 -1.55 9.63 -19.01
CA ARG A 299 -2.40 9.53 -20.18
C ARG A 299 -3.82 9.97 -19.88
N SER A 300 -4.48 10.51 -20.89
CA SER A 300 -5.92 10.76 -20.83
C SER A 300 -6.68 9.47 -20.53
N THR A 301 -7.71 9.55 -19.69
CA THR A 301 -8.68 8.44 -19.50
C THR A 301 -9.81 8.47 -20.53
N THR A 302 -9.76 9.39 -21.47
CA THR A 302 -10.74 9.53 -22.58
C THR A 302 -10.05 9.16 -23.89
N GLU A 303 -10.76 8.48 -24.77
CA GLU A 303 -10.25 8.16 -26.12
C GLU A 303 -9.78 9.44 -26.86
N PRO A 304 -8.63 9.36 -27.53
CA PRO A 304 -7.83 8.19 -27.87
C PRO A 304 -6.77 7.81 -26.85
N PHE A 305 -6.86 8.22 -25.59
CA PHE A 305 -5.94 7.91 -24.48
C PHE A 305 -4.53 8.51 -24.69
N ASP A 306 -4.49 9.76 -25.13
CA ASP A 306 -3.28 10.46 -25.46
C ASP A 306 -2.29 10.51 -24.30
N LEU A 307 -0.99 10.47 -24.62
CA LEU A 307 0.08 10.78 -23.70
C LEU A 307 0.02 12.29 -23.35
N LEU A 308 -0.04 12.61 -22.06
CA LEU A 308 -0.14 13.99 -21.57
C LEU A 308 1.19 14.50 -21.03
N ASP A 309 1.88 13.66 -20.25
CA ASP A 309 3.17 13.99 -19.65
C ASP A 309 4.11 12.79 -19.63
N THR A 310 5.40 13.07 -19.67
CA THR A 310 6.46 12.15 -19.29
C THR A 310 7.42 12.91 -18.37
N VAL A 311 7.56 12.48 -17.13
CA VAL A 311 8.38 13.14 -16.11
C VAL A 311 9.57 12.25 -15.75
N SER A 312 10.78 12.72 -16.02
CA SER A 312 12.01 12.05 -15.59
C SER A 312 12.22 12.25 -14.09
N LEU A 313 12.58 11.17 -13.41
CA LEU A 313 12.82 11.14 -11.95
C LEU A 313 14.32 11.13 -11.61
N GLY A 314 15.18 11.25 -12.63
CA GLY A 314 16.62 11.18 -12.50
C GLY A 314 17.16 9.76 -12.64
N LYS A 315 18.48 9.67 -12.86
CA LYS A 315 19.17 8.40 -13.17
C LYS A 315 19.08 7.42 -12.00
N LEU A 316 18.74 6.17 -12.29
CA LEU A 316 18.60 5.06 -11.32
C LEU A 316 17.53 5.30 -10.25
N ALA A 317 16.57 6.17 -10.52
CA ALA A 317 15.46 6.45 -9.60
C ALA A 317 14.63 5.20 -9.28
N ARG A 318 14.36 4.37 -10.30
CA ARG A 318 13.63 3.11 -10.17
C ARG A 318 12.28 3.28 -9.45
N PRO A 319 11.34 4.07 -10.02
CA PRO A 319 10.06 4.32 -9.36
C PRO A 319 9.27 3.03 -9.13
N ASN A 320 8.63 2.93 -7.96
CA ASN A 320 7.70 1.88 -7.61
C ASN A 320 6.26 2.39 -7.72
N HIS A 321 5.72 2.96 -6.64
CA HIS A 321 4.34 3.43 -6.55
C HIS A 321 4.25 4.94 -6.67
N LEU A 322 3.05 5.42 -6.91
CA LEU A 322 2.71 6.84 -6.89
C LEU A 322 1.41 7.08 -6.10
N GLU A 323 1.30 8.24 -5.47
CA GLU A 323 0.14 8.65 -4.70
C GLU A 323 -0.23 10.10 -4.98
N PHE A 324 -1.53 10.36 -5.13
CA PHE A 324 -2.05 11.70 -5.25
C PHE A 324 -2.30 12.29 -3.88
N VAL A 325 -1.82 13.50 -3.66
CA VAL A 325 -2.12 14.29 -2.47
C VAL A 325 -2.79 15.57 -2.92
N GLU A 326 -4.05 15.72 -2.58
CA GLU A 326 -4.86 16.88 -2.94
C GLU A 326 -5.59 17.36 -1.69
N ASN A 327 -5.21 18.55 -1.20
CA ASN A 327 -5.82 19.19 -0.06
C ASN A 327 -5.93 20.73 -0.28
N ALA A 328 -6.34 21.47 0.73
CA ALA A 328 -6.51 22.92 0.63
C ALA A 328 -5.22 23.69 0.29
N ASN A 329 -4.05 23.11 0.62
CA ASN A 329 -2.75 23.77 0.46
C ASN A 329 -2.05 23.42 -0.86
N GLY A 330 -2.55 22.44 -1.62
CA GLY A 330 -1.99 22.12 -2.93
C GLY A 330 -2.34 20.74 -3.47
N LYS A 331 -1.79 20.45 -4.65
CA LYS A 331 -1.98 19.19 -5.37
C LYS A 331 -0.64 18.70 -5.89
N VAL A 332 -0.23 17.54 -5.42
CA VAL A 332 1.02 16.91 -5.86
C VAL A 332 0.83 15.43 -6.14
N ILE A 333 1.80 14.86 -6.84
CA ILE A 333 1.97 13.41 -6.94
C ILE A 333 3.28 13.07 -6.27
N TYR A 334 3.23 12.17 -5.30
CA TYR A 334 4.42 11.56 -4.72
C TYR A 334 4.75 10.28 -5.46
N VAL A 335 6.04 10.07 -5.72
CA VAL A 335 6.53 8.85 -6.37
C VAL A 335 7.62 8.24 -5.51
N SER A 336 7.43 7.01 -5.05
CA SER A 336 8.45 6.28 -4.29
C SER A 336 9.55 5.78 -5.21
N LEU A 337 10.80 5.99 -4.79
CA LEU A 337 11.99 5.59 -5.52
C LEU A 337 12.67 4.43 -4.80
N ALA A 338 12.92 3.32 -5.52
CA ALA A 338 13.61 2.17 -4.95
C ALA A 338 15.11 2.44 -4.72
N ARG A 339 15.68 3.44 -5.38
CA ARG A 339 17.08 3.83 -5.15
C ARG A 339 17.29 4.22 -3.68
N VAL A 340 18.35 3.69 -3.10
CA VAL A 340 18.83 4.05 -1.77
C VAL A 340 20.03 4.96 -1.92
N ASP A 341 19.94 6.16 -1.34
CA ASP A 341 20.99 7.16 -1.35
C ASP A 341 21.72 7.15 0.00
N ASP A 342 23.06 7.31 -0.04
CA ASP A 342 23.88 7.54 1.16
C ASP A 342 23.66 8.96 1.70
N GLY A 343 23.93 9.17 2.99
CA GLY A 343 23.83 10.49 3.59
C GLY A 343 22.40 10.98 3.80
N GLY A 344 21.46 10.08 3.97
CA GLY A 344 20.09 10.39 4.40
C GLY A 344 20.02 10.93 5.81
N PRO A 345 18.82 11.01 6.42
CA PRO A 345 18.64 11.57 7.75
C PRO A 345 19.54 10.90 8.80
N ARG A 346 20.24 11.71 9.58
CA ARG A 346 21.22 11.26 10.59
C ARG A 346 22.39 10.43 10.00
N GLY A 347 22.67 10.58 8.71
CA GLY A 347 23.71 9.82 8.01
C GLY A 347 23.30 8.39 7.62
N ALA A 348 22.07 7.99 7.86
CA ALA A 348 21.58 6.69 7.45
C ALA A 348 21.32 6.63 5.93
N ALA A 349 21.51 5.47 5.30
CA ALA A 349 21.11 5.25 3.94
C ALA A 349 19.58 5.24 3.84
N SER A 350 19.02 6.00 2.88
CA SER A 350 17.56 6.15 2.75
C SER A 350 17.16 6.35 1.30
N SER A 351 15.98 5.85 0.94
CA SER A 351 15.36 6.17 -0.34
C SER A 351 14.74 7.57 -0.34
N ARG A 352 14.30 8.02 -1.51
CA ARG A 352 13.62 9.29 -1.67
C ARG A 352 12.22 9.13 -2.22
N ILE A 353 11.43 10.14 -2.00
CA ILE A 353 10.12 10.36 -2.65
C ILE A 353 10.25 11.59 -3.52
N SER A 354 9.89 11.50 -4.80
CA SER A 354 9.81 12.66 -5.70
C SER A 354 8.46 13.35 -5.53
N ILE A 355 8.46 14.68 -5.63
CA ILE A 355 7.27 15.54 -5.59
C ILE A 355 7.07 16.12 -6.99
N ILE A 356 5.90 15.90 -7.57
CA ILE A 356 5.49 16.46 -8.87
C ILE A 356 4.27 17.36 -8.61
N ASP A 357 4.32 18.61 -9.04
CA ASP A 357 3.17 19.51 -8.99
C ASP A 357 2.14 19.07 -10.03
N SER A 358 1.03 18.46 -9.55
CA SER A 358 -0.03 17.99 -10.44
C SER A 358 -0.97 19.10 -10.91
N SER A 359 -0.90 20.31 -10.32
CA SER A 359 -1.64 21.48 -10.75
C SER A 359 -1.01 22.18 -11.97
N ALA A 360 0.26 21.89 -12.25
CA ALA A 360 0.96 22.44 -13.43
C ALA A 360 0.23 21.99 -14.73
N PRO A 361 0.23 22.82 -15.76
CA PRO A 361 -0.36 22.47 -17.04
C PRO A 361 0.21 21.18 -17.62
N GLN A 362 -0.63 20.42 -18.33
CA GLN A 362 -0.19 19.23 -19.07
C GLN A 362 0.98 19.56 -20.01
N GLY A 363 1.95 18.67 -20.10
CA GLY A 363 3.18 18.84 -20.86
C GLY A 363 4.25 19.72 -20.16
N GLN A 364 3.95 20.28 -18.96
CA GLN A 364 4.88 21.12 -18.21
C GLN A 364 5.21 20.57 -16.83
N ARG A 365 4.64 19.42 -16.47
CA ARG A 365 4.84 18.80 -15.16
C ARG A 365 6.26 18.27 -15.04
N LYS A 366 6.85 18.47 -13.87
CA LYS A 366 8.22 18.07 -13.55
C LYS A 366 8.38 17.79 -12.07
N VAL A 367 9.47 17.14 -11.69
CA VAL A 367 9.86 17.04 -10.29
C VAL A 367 10.22 18.43 -9.78
N ILE A 368 9.53 18.87 -8.73
CA ILE A 368 9.73 20.16 -8.07
C ILE A 368 10.54 20.04 -6.77
N GLY A 369 10.65 18.84 -6.22
CA GLY A 369 11.40 18.54 -5.01
C GLY A 369 11.48 17.05 -4.74
N THR A 370 12.28 16.71 -3.75
CA THR A 370 12.38 15.35 -3.20
C THR A 370 12.57 15.42 -1.69
N PHE A 371 12.12 14.39 -0.97
CA PHE A 371 12.44 14.22 0.45
C PHE A 371 12.87 12.80 0.73
N PHE A 372 13.60 12.58 1.83
CA PHE A 372 14.00 11.24 2.25
C PHE A 372 12.83 10.48 2.85
N SER A 373 12.68 9.22 2.48
CA SER A 373 11.60 8.37 2.98
C SER A 373 11.82 7.82 4.38
N HIS A 374 13.00 8.03 4.96
CA HIS A 374 13.42 7.48 6.27
C HIS A 374 13.36 5.96 6.34
N GLY A 375 13.76 5.29 5.29
CA GLY A 375 13.91 3.84 5.19
C GLY A 375 14.54 3.47 3.86
N ARG A 376 14.80 2.18 3.66
CA ARG A 376 15.57 1.67 2.52
C ARG A 376 14.68 0.95 1.52
N GLU A 377 14.83 1.28 0.22
CA GLU A 377 14.02 0.77 -0.88
C GLU A 377 12.52 1.07 -0.69
N ALA A 378 12.15 2.37 -0.79
CA ALA A 378 10.77 2.81 -0.68
C ALA A 378 9.90 2.17 -1.76
N HIS A 379 8.75 1.62 -1.37
CA HIS A 379 7.85 0.90 -2.27
C HIS A 379 6.43 1.45 -2.24
N GLY A 380 5.52 0.88 -1.45
CA GLY A 380 4.14 1.34 -1.33
C GLY A 380 4.05 2.66 -0.58
N LEU A 381 3.11 3.49 -0.97
CA LEU A 381 2.76 4.72 -0.27
C LEU A 381 1.26 4.99 -0.39
N TRP A 382 0.66 5.53 0.70
CA TRP A 382 -0.77 5.81 0.74
C TRP A 382 -1.09 6.89 1.76
N THR A 383 -2.05 7.76 1.42
CA THR A 383 -2.51 8.84 2.29
C THR A 383 -3.76 8.45 3.07
N ASN A 384 -4.03 9.17 4.16
CA ASN A 384 -5.31 9.11 4.84
C ASN A 384 -6.41 9.81 4.00
N PRO A 385 -7.70 9.61 4.31
CA PRO A 385 -8.80 10.24 3.56
C PRO A 385 -8.80 11.78 3.53
N ALA A 386 -8.12 12.42 4.48
CA ALA A 386 -7.97 13.88 4.52
C ALA A 386 -6.79 14.39 3.68
N ASN A 387 -5.98 13.50 3.12
CA ASN A 387 -4.75 13.85 2.37
C ASN A 387 -3.78 14.74 3.17
N ASN A 388 -3.64 14.49 4.45
CA ASN A 388 -2.72 15.22 5.34
C ASN A 388 -1.75 14.31 6.10
N LEU A 389 -1.89 12.99 5.99
CA LEU A 389 -0.93 11.99 6.46
C LEU A 389 -0.53 11.08 5.31
N LEU A 390 0.76 10.76 5.23
CA LEU A 390 1.33 9.82 4.26
C LEU A 390 2.09 8.73 5.02
N TYR A 391 1.87 7.48 4.63
CA TYR A 391 2.65 6.33 5.06
C TYR A 391 3.42 5.73 3.90
N ILE A 392 4.65 5.25 4.17
CA ILE A 392 5.55 4.68 3.17
C ILE A 392 6.08 3.35 3.71
N SER A 393 6.04 2.29 2.90
CA SER A 393 6.68 1.00 3.19
C SER A 393 8.07 0.91 2.56
N HIS A 394 8.93 0.06 3.16
CA HIS A 394 10.30 -0.15 2.71
C HIS A 394 10.60 -1.64 2.59
N GLU A 395 11.28 -2.04 1.51
CA GLU A 395 11.57 -3.45 1.26
C GLU A 395 12.76 -3.97 2.05
N GLN A 396 13.73 -3.11 2.36
CA GLN A 396 14.98 -3.52 3.00
C GLN A 396 15.02 -3.16 4.47
N ASP A 397 15.68 -4.04 5.24
CA ASP A 397 15.98 -3.81 6.64
C ASP A 397 16.97 -2.66 6.82
N GLU A 398 16.85 -1.94 7.93
CA GLU A 398 17.77 -0.90 8.35
C GLU A 398 19.19 -1.47 8.61
N LEU A 399 20.20 -0.69 8.24
CA LEU A 399 21.60 -1.08 8.36
C LEU A 399 22.09 -1.09 9.82
N PRO A 400 23.19 -1.84 10.12
CA PRO A 400 23.89 -1.73 11.39
C PRO A 400 24.27 -0.29 11.74
N GLY A 401 24.13 0.06 13.01
CA GLY A 401 24.42 1.40 13.54
C GLY A 401 23.26 2.40 13.44
N THR A 402 22.10 1.99 12.89
CA THR A 402 20.86 2.81 12.92
C THR A 402 20.01 2.47 14.14
N SER A 403 19.04 3.34 14.49
CA SER A 403 18.14 3.14 15.64
C SER A 403 17.24 1.90 15.53
N ASN A 404 16.97 1.45 14.31
CA ASN A 404 16.12 0.29 14.00
C ASN A 404 16.90 -0.79 13.24
N GLU A 405 18.18 -0.97 13.60
CA GLU A 405 19.06 -1.95 12.98
C GLU A 405 18.41 -3.33 12.83
N GLY A 406 18.51 -3.88 11.63
CA GLY A 406 17.99 -5.19 11.27
C GLY A 406 16.46 -5.30 11.27
N GLN A 407 15.72 -4.18 11.36
CA GLN A 407 14.28 -4.13 11.26
C GLN A 407 13.84 -3.60 9.89
N THR A 408 12.81 -4.19 9.30
CA THR A 408 12.05 -3.54 8.24
C THR A 408 11.18 -2.45 8.88
N VAL A 409 11.10 -1.29 8.25
CA VAL A 409 10.39 -0.13 8.79
C VAL A 409 9.33 0.39 7.83
N ALA A 410 8.31 1.04 8.37
CA ALA A 410 7.49 2.01 7.65
C ALA A 410 7.81 3.42 8.16
N SER A 411 7.42 4.45 7.43
CA SER A 411 7.55 5.83 7.88
C SER A 411 6.25 6.59 7.70
N ALA A 412 6.03 7.57 8.58
CA ALA A 412 4.87 8.45 8.59
C ALA A 412 5.31 9.90 8.40
N PHE A 413 4.52 10.66 7.63
CA PHE A 413 4.76 12.07 7.32
C PHE A 413 3.48 12.88 7.47
N ASP A 414 3.60 14.09 7.98
CA ASP A 414 2.60 15.14 7.81
C ASP A 414 2.77 15.73 6.41
N VAL A 415 1.70 15.71 5.64
CA VAL A 415 1.62 16.25 4.29
C VAL A 415 0.51 17.31 4.17
N SER A 416 0.17 17.96 5.28
CA SER A 416 -0.76 19.09 5.32
C SER A 416 -0.29 20.22 4.38
N ASP A 417 1.01 20.50 4.31
CA ASP A 417 1.64 21.20 3.18
C ASP A 417 2.24 20.16 2.21
N PRO A 418 1.57 19.85 1.09
CA PRO A 418 2.04 18.79 0.19
C PRO A 418 3.35 19.13 -0.53
N PHE A 419 3.79 20.38 -0.47
CA PHE A 419 5.08 20.80 -1.04
C PHE A 419 6.24 20.67 -0.04
N LYS A 420 5.93 20.51 1.26
CA LYS A 420 6.90 20.43 2.36
C LYS A 420 6.56 19.32 3.34
N PRO A 421 6.62 18.04 2.93
CA PRO A 421 6.35 16.91 3.82
C PRO A 421 7.24 16.94 5.07
N GLU A 422 6.63 16.81 6.25
CA GLU A 422 7.32 16.78 7.53
C GLU A 422 7.35 15.36 8.08
N PHE A 423 8.55 14.88 8.45
CA PHE A 423 8.74 13.55 9.01
C PHE A 423 8.16 13.48 10.43
N ILE A 424 7.26 12.51 10.67
CA ILE A 424 6.66 12.24 11.98
C ILE A 424 7.45 11.15 12.69
N SER A 425 7.51 9.94 12.11
CA SER A 425 8.16 8.80 12.76
C SER A 425 8.60 7.71 11.77
N GLN A 426 9.62 6.96 12.18
CA GLN A 426 10.00 5.68 11.60
C GLN A 426 9.43 4.57 12.50
N ILE A 427 8.69 3.64 11.91
CA ILE A 427 7.92 2.62 12.61
C ILE A 427 8.52 1.25 12.31
N PRO A 428 9.27 0.64 13.25
CA PRO A 428 9.75 -0.72 13.07
C PRO A 428 8.55 -1.68 13.05
N LEU A 429 8.50 -2.57 12.06
CA LEU A 429 7.36 -3.47 11.86
C LEU A 429 7.35 -4.63 12.86
N GLY A 430 8.43 -4.79 13.61
CA GLY A 430 8.51 -5.76 14.70
C GLY A 430 8.34 -7.21 14.22
N SER A 431 7.79 -8.02 15.11
CA SER A 431 7.65 -9.46 14.90
C SER A 431 6.37 -10.00 15.53
N LEU A 432 5.92 -11.14 15.03
CA LEU A 432 4.84 -11.94 15.60
C LEU A 432 5.46 -13.03 16.48
N LYS A 433 5.03 -13.13 17.74
CA LYS A 433 5.41 -14.23 18.64
C LYS A 433 4.53 -15.43 18.35
N LEU A 434 5.15 -16.56 18.08
CA LEU A 434 4.53 -17.82 17.71
C LEU A 434 5.06 -18.94 18.62
N PRO A 435 4.34 -20.05 18.78
CA PRO A 435 4.83 -21.19 19.56
C PRO A 435 6.16 -21.74 19.09
N SER A 436 6.47 -21.67 17.79
CA SER A 436 7.72 -22.10 17.19
C SER A 436 8.86 -21.09 17.31
N GLY A 437 8.58 -19.87 17.79
CA GLY A 437 9.57 -18.81 17.90
C GLY A 437 9.03 -17.44 17.47
N GLU A 438 9.93 -16.58 17.01
CA GLU A 438 9.62 -15.23 16.60
C GLU A 438 9.69 -15.07 15.08
N LEU A 439 8.56 -14.70 14.47
CA LEU A 439 8.47 -14.39 13.05
C LEU A 439 8.60 -12.87 12.84
N ARG A 440 9.76 -12.42 12.39
CA ARG A 440 10.00 -11.01 12.11
C ARG A 440 9.32 -10.59 10.81
N ASN A 441 8.59 -9.47 10.83
CA ASN A 441 7.99 -8.87 9.65
C ASN A 441 9.08 -8.34 8.72
N LYS A 442 9.07 -8.78 7.45
CA LYS A 442 10.13 -8.50 6.49
C LYS A 442 9.61 -8.18 5.10
N LYS A 443 10.36 -7.31 4.41
CA LYS A 443 10.14 -6.94 3.02
C LYS A 443 8.74 -6.41 2.80
N SER A 444 8.50 -5.21 3.33
CA SER A 444 7.21 -4.52 3.16
C SER A 444 7.10 -3.97 1.74
N ILE A 445 6.13 -4.48 0.99
CA ILE A 445 5.95 -4.13 -0.43
C ILE A 445 4.88 -3.07 -0.57
N ASN A 446 3.66 -3.37 -0.20
CA ASN A 446 2.52 -2.51 -0.42
C ASN A 446 1.83 -2.17 0.89
N LEU A 447 1.23 -1.00 0.96
CA LEU A 447 0.46 -0.59 2.11
C LEU A 447 -0.79 0.18 1.68
N VAL A 448 -1.77 0.21 2.58
CA VAL A 448 -2.98 1.02 2.44
C VAL A 448 -3.39 1.63 3.76
N TYR A 449 -3.83 2.87 3.74
CA TYR A 449 -4.50 3.51 4.86
C TYR A 449 -6.01 3.25 4.76
N VAL A 450 -6.64 2.81 5.82
CA VAL A 450 -8.03 2.38 5.82
C VAL A 450 -8.81 3.04 6.94
N ARG A 451 -9.96 3.62 6.59
CA ARG A 451 -11.02 4.06 7.51
C ARG A 451 -12.25 3.21 7.26
N PRO A 452 -12.54 2.20 8.10
CA PRO A 452 -13.70 1.33 7.91
C PRO A 452 -15.02 2.12 7.87
N GLY A 453 -15.80 1.93 6.80
CA GLY A 453 -17.05 2.64 6.56
C GLY A 453 -16.92 3.95 5.79
N HIS A 454 -15.72 4.46 5.55
CA HIS A 454 -15.48 5.59 4.66
C HIS A 454 -15.59 5.13 3.20
N LYS A 455 -16.32 5.88 2.36
CA LYS A 455 -16.54 5.51 0.96
C LYS A 455 -15.41 6.04 0.06
N GLY A 456 -15.15 5.33 -1.02
CA GLY A 456 -14.23 5.79 -2.05
C GLY A 456 -12.74 5.49 -1.79
N GLN A 457 -12.42 4.61 -0.86
CA GLN A 457 -11.03 4.30 -0.52
C GLN A 457 -10.22 3.61 -1.63
N THR A 458 -10.87 3.17 -2.69
CA THR A 458 -10.24 2.62 -3.91
C THR A 458 -10.28 3.60 -5.09
N ALA A 459 -10.69 4.84 -4.84
CA ALA A 459 -10.81 5.88 -5.90
C ALA A 459 -9.46 6.49 -6.27
#